data_c0ff79f31f46f69ccf168b169722f55d
#
_entry.id   c0ff79f31f46f69ccf168b169722f55d
#
_cell.length_a   1.000
_cell.length_b   1.000
_cell.length_c   1.000
_cell.angle_alpha   90.00
_cell.angle_beta   90.00
_cell.angle_gamma   90.00
#
_symmetry.space_group_name_H-M   'P 1'
#
loop_
_entity.id
_entity.type
_entity.pdbx_description
1 polymer ?
#
loop_
_entity_poly.entity_id
_entity_poly.type
_entity_poly.pdbx_seq_one_letter_code
_entity_poly.pdbx_strand_id
1 'polypeptide(L)'
;MTHRSAAHRPQVDIVVSMSAPSSSAGISAHYKWLALSNTTIAVLLATIDSSIMLIAMPEIFRGIKLNPLEPGNTFYLLWMILGFLIVSSVLVVSLGRLGDMFGRVKMYNLGFVVFTIASLLLALDPFTDQAGALWLIVGRIFQGIGAAFLIANSAAILTDAFPANQRGLALGINNIAGISGSFIGLILGGVLAAIDWRLVFLVSVPFGLFGTIWSYSKLKELGQRHRARIDWAGNASFATGLILIMIGITYGIEPANGNDMGWTSASVIALLAAGVASLIAFVIIEARARRCSGCICSRSRRSPLARSRHFCRPSAAAA
;
A
#
# COMPACT_ATOMS: atom_id res chain seq x y z
N MET A 1 1.10 -76.05 31.03
CA MET A 1 -0.17 -75.31 31.08
C MET A 1 0.13 -73.96 31.75
N THR A 2 0.38 -72.90 31.00
CA THR A 2 0.60 -71.54 31.52
C THR A 2 -0.15 -70.58 30.65
N HIS A 3 -1.32 -70.14 31.16
CA HIS A 3 -2.13 -69.12 30.58
C HIS A 3 -1.42 -67.75 30.66
N ARG A 4 -1.06 -67.10 29.47
CA ARG A 4 -0.68 -65.76 29.40
C ARG A 4 -1.96 -64.88 29.24
N SER A 5 -2.27 -64.12 30.27
CA SER A 5 -3.29 -63.09 30.28
C SER A 5 -2.85 -61.89 29.39
N ALA A 6 -3.61 -61.63 28.34
CA ALA A 6 -3.43 -60.47 27.47
C ALA A 6 -3.99 -59.24 28.18
N ALA A 7 -3.11 -58.32 28.50
CA ALA A 7 -3.50 -57.04 29.06
C ALA A 7 -4.15 -56.12 27.95
N HIS A 8 -5.43 -55.87 28.10
CA HIS A 8 -6.22 -54.97 27.30
C HIS A 8 -5.79 -53.52 27.59
N ARG A 9 -5.09 -52.86 26.65
CA ARG A 9 -4.83 -51.41 26.74
C ARG A 9 -6.08 -50.64 26.29
N PRO A 10 -6.60 -49.71 27.08
CA PRO A 10 -7.68 -48.85 26.63
C PRO A 10 -7.14 -47.92 25.53
N GLN A 11 -7.74 -47.97 24.36
CA GLN A 11 -7.55 -47.03 23.27
C GLN A 11 -8.23 -45.74 23.69
N VAL A 12 -7.44 -44.72 24.00
CA VAL A 12 -7.96 -43.35 24.25
C VAL A 12 -8.19 -42.71 22.88
N ASP A 13 -9.43 -42.78 22.42
CA ASP A 13 -9.88 -42.02 21.26
C ASP A 13 -9.86 -40.52 21.62
N ILE A 14 -8.76 -39.84 21.25
CA ILE A 14 -8.70 -38.39 21.28
C ILE A 14 -9.55 -37.91 20.11
N VAL A 15 -10.84 -37.76 20.36
CA VAL A 15 -11.72 -36.95 19.49
C VAL A 15 -11.27 -35.51 19.64
N VAL A 16 -10.34 -35.09 18.77
CA VAL A 16 -10.05 -33.66 18.56
C VAL A 16 -11.29 -33.10 17.93
N SER A 17 -12.18 -32.60 18.76
CA SER A 17 -13.26 -31.73 18.33
C SER A 17 -12.63 -30.45 17.78
N MET A 18 -12.33 -30.47 16.49
CA MET A 18 -12.05 -29.23 15.72
C MET A 18 -13.37 -28.47 15.59
N SER A 19 -13.76 -27.79 16.66
CA SER A 19 -14.72 -26.70 16.56
C SER A 19 -14.08 -25.60 15.70
N ALA A 20 -14.35 -25.65 14.40
CA ALA A 20 -14.08 -24.53 13.51
C ALA A 20 -14.78 -23.29 14.10
N PRO A 21 -14.09 -22.14 14.22
CA PRO A 21 -14.73 -20.93 14.69
C PRO A 21 -15.78 -20.53 13.65
N SER A 22 -17.06 -20.79 13.96
CA SER A 22 -18.22 -20.37 13.18
C SER A 22 -18.46 -18.88 13.38
N SER A 23 -17.60 -18.01 12.82
CA SER A 23 -17.83 -16.55 12.84
C SER A 23 -18.37 -15.99 11.52
N SER A 24 -18.84 -16.85 10.61
CA SER A 24 -19.47 -16.39 9.36
C SER A 24 -21.01 -16.37 9.40
N ALA A 25 -21.62 -16.68 10.54
CA ALA A 25 -23.07 -16.68 10.69
C ALA A 25 -23.60 -15.29 11.01
N GLY A 26 -23.79 -14.44 9.98
CA GLY A 26 -24.43 -13.13 10.17
C GLY A 26 -24.17 -12.07 9.11
N ILE A 27 -23.21 -12.27 8.21
CA ILE A 27 -22.96 -11.31 7.13
C ILE A 27 -23.98 -11.59 6.01
N SER A 28 -24.90 -10.62 5.79
CA SER A 28 -25.87 -10.70 4.68
C SER A 28 -25.11 -10.93 3.37
N ALA A 29 -25.61 -11.90 2.57
CA ALA A 29 -25.04 -12.16 1.23
C ALA A 29 -24.98 -10.88 0.37
N HIS A 30 -25.83 -9.93 0.61
CA HIS A 30 -25.86 -8.63 -0.05
C HIS A 30 -24.68 -7.73 0.38
N TYR A 31 -24.25 -7.78 1.65
CA TYR A 31 -23.18 -6.91 2.16
C TYR A 31 -21.84 -7.15 1.48
N LYS A 32 -21.49 -8.41 1.19
CA LYS A 32 -20.21 -8.73 0.51
C LYS A 32 -20.11 -8.06 -0.86
N TRP A 33 -21.20 -8.00 -1.62
CA TRP A 33 -21.25 -7.35 -2.92
C TRP A 33 -21.19 -5.83 -2.81
N LEU A 34 -21.78 -5.25 -1.76
CA LEU A 34 -21.65 -3.81 -1.45
C LEU A 34 -20.20 -3.46 -1.10
N ALA A 35 -19.54 -4.29 -0.30
CA ALA A 35 -18.11 -4.09 0.02
C ALA A 35 -17.25 -4.21 -1.23
N LEU A 36 -17.49 -5.22 -2.08
CA LEU A 36 -16.77 -5.40 -3.33
C LEU A 36 -16.94 -4.21 -4.27
N SER A 37 -18.16 -3.77 -4.52
CA SER A 37 -18.41 -2.66 -5.45
C SER A 37 -17.76 -1.36 -4.98
N ASN A 38 -17.82 -1.06 -3.68
CA ASN A 38 -17.17 0.13 -3.12
C ASN A 38 -15.64 0.06 -3.22
N THR A 39 -15.04 -1.08 -2.84
CA THR A 39 -13.58 -1.26 -2.93
C THR A 39 -13.09 -1.27 -4.38
N THR A 40 -13.89 -1.78 -5.31
CA THR A 40 -13.62 -1.72 -6.74
C THR A 40 -13.55 -0.27 -7.25
N ILE A 41 -14.47 0.60 -6.80
CA ILE A 41 -14.45 2.03 -7.14
C ILE A 41 -13.17 2.70 -6.61
N ALA A 42 -12.72 2.38 -5.39
CA ALA A 42 -11.50 2.94 -4.85
C ALA A 42 -10.26 2.54 -5.67
N VAL A 43 -10.18 1.27 -6.06
CA VAL A 43 -9.06 0.79 -6.89
C VAL A 43 -9.11 1.39 -8.29
N LEU A 44 -10.31 1.47 -8.90
CA LEU A 44 -10.51 2.18 -10.17
C LEU A 44 -10.04 3.62 -10.06
N LEU A 45 -10.48 4.36 -9.04
CA LEU A 45 -10.10 5.75 -8.82
C LEU A 45 -8.58 5.92 -8.76
N ALA A 46 -7.89 5.11 -7.92
CA ALA A 46 -6.45 5.19 -7.76
C ALA A 46 -5.67 4.82 -9.03
N THR A 47 -6.15 3.83 -9.78
CA THR A 47 -5.48 3.38 -11.02
C THR A 47 -5.76 4.29 -12.21
N ILE A 48 -6.98 4.84 -12.35
CA ILE A 48 -7.29 5.87 -13.33
C ILE A 48 -6.39 7.07 -13.09
N ASP A 49 -6.32 7.57 -11.86
CA ASP A 49 -5.50 8.75 -11.51
C ASP A 49 -4.01 8.54 -11.81
N SER A 50 -3.46 7.37 -11.50
CA SER A 50 -2.07 7.05 -11.83
C SER A 50 -1.80 7.03 -13.33
N SER A 51 -2.73 6.47 -14.11
CA SER A 51 -2.55 6.27 -15.55
C SER A 51 -2.85 7.54 -16.36
N ILE A 52 -3.85 8.30 -15.95
CA ILE A 52 -4.23 9.56 -16.59
C ILE A 52 -3.06 10.55 -16.62
N MET A 53 -2.26 10.53 -15.55
CA MET A 53 -1.11 11.40 -15.35
C MET A 53 -0.03 11.17 -16.42
N LEU A 54 0.20 9.91 -16.84
CA LEU A 54 1.23 9.57 -17.83
C LEU A 54 0.98 10.23 -19.18
N ILE A 55 -0.27 10.27 -19.63
CA ILE A 55 -0.66 10.87 -20.91
C ILE A 55 -0.83 12.39 -20.80
N ALA A 56 -1.35 12.87 -19.68
CA ALA A 56 -1.62 14.29 -19.48
C ALA A 56 -0.36 15.15 -19.21
N MET A 57 0.77 14.52 -18.92
CA MET A 57 2.00 15.21 -18.53
C MET A 57 2.41 16.38 -19.45
N PRO A 58 2.47 16.21 -20.79
CA PRO A 58 2.85 17.32 -21.68
C PRO A 58 1.91 18.52 -21.56
N GLU A 59 0.60 18.28 -21.45
CA GLU A 59 -0.40 19.36 -21.37
C GLU A 59 -0.38 20.05 -19.99
N ILE A 60 -0.09 19.30 -18.92
CA ILE A 60 0.10 19.87 -17.59
C ILE A 60 1.29 20.83 -17.60
N PHE A 61 2.44 20.41 -18.15
CA PHE A 61 3.62 21.28 -18.23
C PHE A 61 3.41 22.51 -19.12
N ARG A 62 2.66 22.37 -20.21
CA ARG A 62 2.22 23.52 -21.02
C ARG A 62 1.31 24.44 -20.22
N GLY A 63 0.39 23.89 -19.44
CA GLY A 63 -0.57 24.64 -18.62
C GLY A 63 0.10 25.48 -17.53
N ILE A 64 1.13 24.95 -16.88
CA ILE A 64 1.94 25.68 -15.90
C ILE A 64 3.07 26.50 -16.53
N LYS A 65 3.20 26.50 -17.86
CA LYS A 65 4.21 27.23 -18.65
C LYS A 65 5.67 26.86 -18.31
N LEU A 66 5.92 25.61 -17.93
CA LEU A 66 7.24 25.09 -17.62
C LEU A 66 7.69 24.11 -18.71
N ASN A 67 8.89 24.32 -19.27
CA ASN A 67 9.48 23.35 -20.18
C ASN A 67 10.22 22.27 -19.38
N PRO A 68 9.71 21.03 -19.32
CA PRO A 68 10.33 19.96 -18.53
C PRO A 68 11.64 19.42 -19.10
N LEU A 69 11.95 19.75 -20.37
CA LEU A 69 13.16 19.29 -21.06
C LEU A 69 14.32 20.27 -20.94
N GLU A 70 14.11 21.44 -20.34
CA GLU A 70 15.19 22.34 -20.03
C GLU A 70 16.08 21.79 -18.91
N PRO A 71 17.40 22.02 -18.96
CA PRO A 71 18.31 21.62 -17.89
C PRO A 71 17.85 22.17 -16.53
N GLY A 72 17.76 21.31 -15.53
CA GLY A 72 17.28 21.62 -14.19
C GLY A 72 15.77 21.43 -13.97
N ASN A 73 14.97 21.24 -15.01
CA ASN A 73 13.52 21.04 -14.90
C ASN A 73 13.11 19.55 -14.90
N THR A 74 14.00 18.67 -15.27
CA THR A 74 13.76 17.19 -15.31
C THR A 74 13.31 16.66 -13.94
N PHE A 75 13.80 17.27 -12.85
CA PHE A 75 13.36 16.99 -11.49
C PHE A 75 11.84 17.07 -11.35
N TYR A 76 11.21 18.14 -11.82
CA TYR A 76 9.76 18.34 -11.68
C TYR A 76 8.96 17.28 -12.42
N LEU A 77 9.40 16.91 -13.63
CA LEU A 77 8.77 15.86 -14.43
C LEU A 77 8.79 14.51 -13.70
N LEU A 78 9.94 14.10 -13.22
CA LEU A 78 10.10 12.81 -12.54
C LEU A 78 9.35 12.77 -11.22
N TRP A 79 9.46 13.81 -10.39
CA TRP A 79 8.85 13.82 -9.08
C TRP A 79 7.33 13.98 -9.11
N MET A 80 6.76 14.54 -10.15
CA MET A 80 5.31 14.61 -10.34
C MET A 80 4.68 13.20 -10.48
N ILE A 81 5.38 12.27 -11.15
CA ILE A 81 4.94 10.86 -11.26
C ILE A 81 5.40 10.07 -10.04
N LEU A 82 6.70 10.10 -9.76
CA LEU A 82 7.35 9.22 -8.80
C LEU A 82 7.00 9.57 -7.37
N GLY A 83 6.73 10.85 -7.07
CA GLY A 83 6.31 11.28 -5.74
C GLY A 83 5.06 10.54 -5.26
N PHE A 84 4.05 10.45 -6.11
CA PHE A 84 2.83 9.67 -5.83
C PHE A 84 3.13 8.17 -5.64
N LEU A 85 3.90 7.57 -6.56
CA LEU A 85 4.21 6.14 -6.55
C LEU A 85 5.04 5.74 -5.33
N ILE A 86 6.06 6.52 -4.99
CA ILE A 86 6.93 6.24 -3.84
C ILE A 86 6.11 6.32 -2.54
N VAL A 87 5.37 7.42 -2.35
CA VAL A 87 4.59 7.64 -1.14
C VAL A 87 3.53 6.56 -0.98
N SER A 88 2.80 6.23 -2.05
CA SER A 88 1.79 5.18 -2.01
C SER A 88 2.41 3.81 -1.69
N SER A 89 3.52 3.44 -2.32
CA SER A 89 4.19 2.15 -2.11
C SER A 89 4.77 2.00 -0.70
N VAL A 90 5.43 3.05 -0.19
CA VAL A 90 6.03 3.05 1.15
C VAL A 90 4.97 2.95 2.23
N LEU A 91 3.89 3.72 2.09
CA LEU A 91 2.89 3.86 3.13
C LEU A 91 1.84 2.73 3.13
N VAL A 92 1.67 2.00 2.02
CA VAL A 92 0.62 0.97 1.93
C VAL A 92 0.70 -0.06 3.05
N VAL A 93 1.91 -0.50 3.43
CA VAL A 93 2.12 -1.48 4.51
C VAL A 93 1.81 -0.87 5.87
N SER A 94 2.30 0.34 6.13
CA SER A 94 2.07 1.04 7.40
C SER A 94 0.62 1.40 7.62
N LEU A 95 -0.03 1.92 6.57
CA LEU A 95 -1.42 2.36 6.63
C LEU A 95 -2.40 1.17 6.67
N GLY A 96 -2.00 0.01 6.14
CA GLY A 96 -2.72 -1.25 6.36
C GLY A 96 -2.70 -1.66 7.83
N ARG A 97 -1.53 -1.61 8.50
CA ARG A 97 -1.43 -1.87 9.95
C ARG A 97 -2.20 -0.84 10.77
N LEU A 98 -2.24 0.41 10.34
CA LEU A 98 -3.05 1.45 10.97
C LEU A 98 -4.55 1.11 10.88
N GLY A 99 -4.99 0.57 9.74
CA GLY A 99 -6.34 0.03 9.55
C GLY A 99 -6.69 -1.08 10.54
N ASP A 100 -5.76 -2.01 10.79
CA ASP A 100 -5.95 -3.08 11.78
C ASP A 100 -6.08 -2.56 13.22
N MET A 101 -5.44 -1.44 13.55
CA MET A 101 -5.47 -0.82 14.89
C MET A 101 -6.69 0.06 15.12
N PHE A 102 -7.00 0.94 14.18
CA PHE A 102 -8.02 1.99 14.33
C PHE A 102 -9.34 1.65 13.65
N GLY A 103 -9.35 0.65 12.80
CA GLY A 103 -10.51 0.21 12.03
C GLY A 103 -10.27 0.41 10.52
N ARG A 104 -10.48 -0.68 9.77
CA ARG A 104 -10.20 -0.74 8.32
C ARG A 104 -11.09 0.20 7.52
N VAL A 105 -12.39 0.22 7.83
CA VAL A 105 -13.36 1.09 7.16
C VAL A 105 -13.11 2.56 7.48
N LYS A 106 -12.71 2.89 8.72
CA LYS A 106 -12.39 4.26 9.11
C LYS A 106 -11.18 4.79 8.34
N MET A 107 -10.09 4.01 8.28
CA MET A 107 -8.88 4.39 7.57
C MET A 107 -9.11 4.45 6.05
N TYR A 108 -9.91 3.55 5.53
CA TYR A 108 -10.34 3.55 4.14
C TYR A 108 -11.13 4.82 3.77
N ASN A 109 -12.09 5.23 4.60
CA ASN A 109 -12.84 6.48 4.42
C ASN A 109 -11.94 7.71 4.49
N LEU A 110 -10.98 7.73 5.42
CA LEU A 110 -9.97 8.79 5.50
C LEU A 110 -9.17 8.86 4.18
N GLY A 111 -8.86 7.70 3.59
CA GLY A 111 -8.20 7.62 2.28
C GLY A 111 -8.98 8.33 1.18
N PHE A 112 -10.29 8.10 1.07
CA PHE A 112 -11.14 8.80 0.11
C PHE A 112 -11.13 10.32 0.33
N VAL A 113 -11.28 10.76 1.59
CA VAL A 113 -11.30 12.19 1.93
C VAL A 113 -9.98 12.86 1.55
N VAL A 114 -8.85 12.28 1.98
CA VAL A 114 -7.51 12.81 1.67
C VAL A 114 -7.27 12.84 0.17
N PHE A 115 -7.60 11.76 -0.54
CA PHE A 115 -7.44 11.66 -2.00
C PHE A 115 -8.27 12.73 -2.72
N THR A 116 -9.54 12.88 -2.35
CA THR A 116 -10.47 13.82 -2.98
C THR A 116 -10.06 15.27 -2.74
N ILE A 117 -9.66 15.61 -1.51
CA ILE A 117 -9.19 16.96 -1.18
C ILE A 117 -7.90 17.26 -1.94
N ALA A 118 -6.95 16.33 -1.98
CA ALA A 118 -5.70 16.49 -2.72
C ALA A 118 -5.98 16.68 -4.23
N SER A 119 -6.89 15.91 -4.82
CA SER A 119 -7.29 16.06 -6.23
C SER A 119 -7.91 17.42 -6.52
N LEU A 120 -8.74 17.91 -5.60
CA LEU A 120 -9.34 19.25 -5.73
C LEU A 120 -8.26 20.35 -5.66
N LEU A 121 -7.33 20.25 -4.71
CA LEU A 121 -6.22 21.20 -4.58
C LEU A 121 -5.30 21.21 -5.81
N LEU A 122 -5.06 20.04 -6.42
CA LEU A 122 -4.30 19.93 -7.66
C LEU A 122 -5.01 20.61 -8.83
N ALA A 123 -6.32 20.45 -8.94
CA ALA A 123 -7.12 21.08 -9.98
C ALA A 123 -7.18 22.62 -9.83
N LEU A 124 -7.05 23.12 -8.60
CA LEU A 124 -7.11 24.56 -8.28
C LEU A 124 -5.74 25.23 -8.24
N ASP A 125 -4.70 24.64 -8.84
CA ASP A 125 -3.35 25.23 -8.86
C ASP A 125 -3.38 26.69 -9.34
N PRO A 126 -3.00 27.65 -8.47
CA PRO A 126 -2.99 29.06 -8.83
C PRO A 126 -1.63 29.53 -9.40
N PHE A 127 -0.62 28.67 -9.40
CA PHE A 127 0.75 29.04 -9.73
C PHE A 127 1.13 28.61 -11.16
N THR A 128 2.19 29.23 -11.66
CA THR A 128 2.84 28.89 -12.94
C THR A 128 4.32 28.61 -12.70
N ASP A 129 5.01 28.13 -13.72
CA ASP A 129 6.43 27.86 -13.70
C ASP A 129 6.84 26.83 -12.62
N GLN A 130 7.98 26.99 -12.01
CA GLN A 130 8.50 26.10 -10.97
C GLN A 130 7.60 26.04 -9.72
N ALA A 131 6.93 27.13 -9.38
CA ALA A 131 6.01 27.18 -8.25
C ALA A 131 4.77 26.29 -8.48
N GLY A 132 4.22 26.30 -9.70
CA GLY A 132 3.13 25.40 -10.10
C GLY A 132 3.58 23.94 -10.07
N ALA A 133 4.76 23.64 -10.60
CA ALA A 133 5.29 22.28 -10.55
C ALA A 133 5.47 21.76 -9.12
N LEU A 134 6.00 22.60 -8.21
CA LEU A 134 6.14 22.23 -6.80
C LEU A 134 4.79 22.02 -6.11
N TRP A 135 3.79 22.87 -6.40
CA TRP A 135 2.42 22.70 -5.91
C TRP A 135 1.86 21.34 -6.33
N LEU A 136 2.01 21.01 -7.61
CA LEU A 136 1.55 19.73 -8.14
C LEU A 136 2.29 18.55 -7.50
N ILE A 137 3.60 18.62 -7.30
CA ILE A 137 4.38 17.56 -6.62
C ILE A 137 3.89 17.35 -5.20
N VAL A 138 3.72 18.43 -4.42
CA VAL A 138 3.22 18.35 -3.05
C VAL A 138 1.81 17.78 -3.01
N GLY A 139 0.92 18.24 -3.88
CA GLY A 139 -0.43 17.69 -4.00
C GLY A 139 -0.44 16.19 -4.34
N ARG A 140 0.46 15.75 -5.24
CA ARG A 140 0.64 14.33 -5.61
C ARG A 140 1.14 13.48 -4.43
N ILE A 141 1.99 14.03 -3.56
CA ILE A 141 2.41 13.35 -2.32
C ILE A 141 1.19 13.11 -1.41
N PHE A 142 0.37 14.14 -1.17
CA PHE A 142 -0.85 13.99 -0.37
C PHE A 142 -1.86 13.03 -1.01
N GLN A 143 -2.03 13.10 -2.32
CA GLN A 143 -2.88 12.17 -3.06
C GLN A 143 -2.37 10.71 -2.94
N GLY A 144 -1.04 10.51 -2.98
CA GLY A 144 -0.39 9.22 -2.74
C GLY A 144 -0.66 8.64 -1.34
N ILE A 145 -0.73 9.50 -0.30
CA ILE A 145 -1.14 9.08 1.05
C ILE A 145 -2.59 8.56 1.03
N GLY A 146 -3.50 9.29 0.38
CA GLY A 146 -4.89 8.87 0.20
C GLY A 146 -5.00 7.53 -0.54
N ALA A 147 -4.28 7.37 -1.65
CA ALA A 147 -4.23 6.12 -2.42
C ALA A 147 -3.72 4.94 -1.59
N ALA A 148 -2.68 5.15 -0.77
CA ALA A 148 -2.14 4.12 0.11
C ALA A 148 -3.17 3.64 1.14
N PHE A 149 -3.96 4.54 1.74
CA PHE A 149 -5.07 4.17 2.62
C PHE A 149 -6.14 3.36 1.89
N LEU A 150 -6.51 3.77 0.68
CA LEU A 150 -7.51 3.08 -0.14
C LEU A 150 -7.05 1.67 -0.51
N ILE A 151 -5.86 1.52 -1.07
CA ILE A 151 -5.34 0.25 -1.56
C ILE A 151 -5.12 -0.74 -0.41
N ALA A 152 -4.45 -0.30 0.67
CA ALA A 152 -4.14 -1.15 1.81
C ALA A 152 -5.40 -1.71 2.49
N ASN A 153 -6.39 -0.86 2.72
CA ASN A 153 -7.59 -1.25 3.44
C ASN A 153 -8.64 -1.91 2.54
N SER A 154 -8.62 -1.67 1.22
CA SER A 154 -9.52 -2.30 0.25
C SER A 154 -9.41 -3.83 0.29
N ALA A 155 -8.21 -4.37 0.15
CA ALA A 155 -7.96 -5.81 0.22
C ALA A 155 -8.35 -6.39 1.59
N ALA A 156 -8.09 -5.67 2.68
CA ALA A 156 -8.44 -6.07 4.03
C ALA A 156 -9.96 -6.12 4.25
N ILE A 157 -10.71 -5.11 3.78
CA ILE A 157 -12.18 -5.09 3.84
C ILE A 157 -12.79 -6.26 3.06
N LEU A 158 -12.25 -6.58 1.88
CA LEU A 158 -12.70 -7.74 1.09
C LEU A 158 -12.47 -9.06 1.81
N THR A 159 -11.31 -9.24 2.45
CA THR A 159 -11.02 -10.46 3.20
C THR A 159 -11.91 -10.64 4.44
N ASP A 160 -12.41 -9.55 5.02
CA ASP A 160 -13.36 -9.60 6.13
C ASP A 160 -14.79 -9.88 5.64
N ALA A 161 -15.18 -9.32 4.49
CA ALA A 161 -16.54 -9.44 3.95
C ALA A 161 -16.81 -10.79 3.27
N PHE A 162 -15.76 -11.44 2.72
CA PHE A 162 -15.92 -12.67 1.95
C PHE A 162 -15.44 -13.92 2.74
N PRO A 163 -16.16 -15.04 2.65
CA PRO A 163 -15.71 -16.31 3.20
C PRO A 163 -14.44 -16.81 2.48
N ALA A 164 -13.65 -17.62 3.15
CA ALA A 164 -12.32 -18.03 2.68
C ALA A 164 -12.31 -18.62 1.25
N ASN A 165 -13.34 -19.39 0.90
CA ASN A 165 -13.50 -20.00 -0.43
C ASN A 165 -13.86 -19.02 -1.56
N GLN A 166 -14.26 -17.78 -1.26
CA GLN A 166 -14.63 -16.74 -2.22
C GLN A 166 -13.69 -15.53 -2.24
N ARG A 167 -12.71 -15.47 -1.33
CA ARG A 167 -11.75 -14.34 -1.26
C ARG A 167 -10.95 -14.17 -2.54
N GLY A 168 -10.52 -15.27 -3.15
CA GLY A 168 -9.79 -15.24 -4.42
C GLY A 168 -10.59 -14.60 -5.54
N LEU A 169 -11.90 -14.91 -5.64
CA LEU A 169 -12.80 -14.29 -6.59
C LEU A 169 -12.92 -12.77 -6.35
N ALA A 170 -13.14 -12.36 -5.11
CA ALA A 170 -13.30 -10.95 -4.76
C ALA A 170 -12.04 -10.14 -5.07
N LEU A 171 -10.88 -10.63 -4.69
CA LEU A 171 -9.58 -10.01 -4.99
C LEU A 171 -9.29 -10.01 -6.50
N GLY A 172 -9.67 -11.08 -7.21
CA GLY A 172 -9.55 -11.17 -8.66
C GLY A 172 -10.36 -10.10 -9.38
N ILE A 173 -11.63 -9.90 -9.01
CA ILE A 173 -12.49 -8.84 -9.55
C ILE A 173 -11.87 -7.46 -9.26
N ASN A 174 -11.38 -7.25 -8.07
CA ASN A 174 -10.74 -5.98 -7.68
C ASN A 174 -9.47 -5.70 -8.51
N ASN A 175 -8.67 -6.73 -8.81
CA ASN A 175 -7.50 -6.60 -9.69
C ASN A 175 -7.89 -6.33 -11.15
N ILE A 176 -8.93 -6.98 -11.67
CA ILE A 176 -9.45 -6.71 -13.02
C ILE A 176 -9.91 -5.25 -13.12
N ALA A 177 -10.57 -4.73 -12.08
CA ALA A 177 -10.95 -3.33 -12.03
C ALA A 177 -9.73 -2.41 -12.07
N GLY A 178 -8.65 -2.74 -11.36
CA GLY A 178 -7.40 -1.99 -11.41
C GLY A 178 -6.81 -1.93 -12.83
N ILE A 179 -6.74 -3.07 -13.52
CA ILE A 179 -6.26 -3.13 -14.91
C ILE A 179 -7.17 -2.30 -15.83
N SER A 180 -8.49 -2.47 -15.71
CA SER A 180 -9.46 -1.70 -16.48
C SER A 180 -9.34 -0.19 -16.23
N GLY A 181 -9.13 0.19 -14.96
CA GLY A 181 -8.90 1.58 -14.56
C GLY A 181 -7.68 2.18 -15.25
N SER A 182 -6.60 1.40 -15.39
CA SER A 182 -5.41 1.88 -16.11
C SER A 182 -5.69 2.19 -17.57
N PHE A 183 -6.44 1.35 -18.27
CA PHE A 183 -6.84 1.63 -19.66
C PHE A 183 -7.79 2.82 -19.77
N ILE A 184 -8.79 2.89 -18.89
CA ILE A 184 -9.73 4.02 -18.84
C ILE A 184 -8.96 5.32 -18.56
N GLY A 185 -7.99 5.30 -17.64
CA GLY A 185 -7.17 6.45 -17.30
C GLY A 185 -6.36 6.96 -18.48
N LEU A 186 -5.76 6.08 -19.30
CA LEU A 186 -5.04 6.50 -20.50
C LEU A 186 -5.96 7.21 -21.52
N ILE A 187 -7.17 6.67 -21.74
CA ILE A 187 -8.15 7.28 -22.65
C ILE A 187 -8.62 8.64 -22.10
N LEU A 188 -9.02 8.68 -20.84
CA LEU A 188 -9.47 9.92 -20.20
C LEU A 188 -8.34 10.96 -20.16
N GLY A 189 -7.10 10.54 -19.93
CA GLY A 189 -5.94 11.43 -19.95
C GLY A 189 -5.77 12.15 -21.27
N GLY A 190 -5.84 11.42 -22.38
CA GLY A 190 -5.73 12.00 -23.70
C GLY A 190 -6.87 12.97 -24.03
N VAL A 191 -8.11 12.64 -23.66
CA VAL A 191 -9.28 13.47 -23.96
C VAL A 191 -9.36 14.70 -23.05
N LEU A 192 -9.22 14.51 -21.74
CA LEU A 192 -9.41 15.60 -20.77
C LEU A 192 -8.25 16.60 -20.80
N ALA A 193 -7.01 16.12 -20.93
CA ALA A 193 -5.85 16.99 -21.00
C ALA A 193 -5.86 17.89 -22.22
N ALA A 194 -6.41 17.40 -23.36
CA ALA A 194 -6.55 18.20 -24.57
C ALA A 194 -7.55 19.37 -24.44
N ILE A 195 -8.52 19.27 -23.51
CA ILE A 195 -9.51 20.32 -23.23
C ILE A 195 -8.95 21.29 -22.21
N ASP A 196 -8.62 20.80 -21.03
CA ASP A 196 -7.96 21.52 -19.93
C ASP A 196 -7.25 20.51 -19.02
N TRP A 197 -5.95 20.72 -18.80
CA TRP A 197 -5.15 19.86 -17.93
C TRP A 197 -5.68 19.74 -16.50
N ARG A 198 -6.40 20.73 -16.00
CA ARG A 198 -7.03 20.73 -14.68
C ARG A 198 -8.12 19.66 -14.55
N LEU A 199 -8.79 19.32 -15.64
CA LEU A 199 -9.83 18.29 -15.70
C LEU A 199 -9.28 16.91 -15.35
N VAL A 200 -7.99 16.69 -15.58
CA VAL A 200 -7.28 15.44 -15.25
C VAL A 200 -7.38 15.15 -13.74
N PHE A 201 -7.26 16.15 -12.90
CA PHE A 201 -7.40 16.03 -11.46
C PHE A 201 -8.88 16.12 -11.03
N LEU A 202 -9.64 16.99 -11.68
CA LEU A 202 -11.04 17.23 -11.35
C LEU A 202 -11.92 16.00 -11.57
N VAL A 203 -11.61 15.15 -12.54
CA VAL A 203 -12.37 13.92 -12.80
C VAL A 203 -12.36 12.97 -11.60
N SER A 204 -11.31 12.97 -10.80
CA SER A 204 -11.20 12.15 -9.60
C SER A 204 -12.11 12.64 -8.45
N VAL A 205 -12.50 13.92 -8.44
CA VAL A 205 -13.29 14.52 -7.35
C VAL A 205 -14.70 13.92 -7.25
N PRO A 206 -15.52 13.84 -8.33
CA PRO A 206 -16.85 13.25 -8.24
C PRO A 206 -16.82 11.77 -7.85
N PHE A 207 -15.85 10.99 -8.35
CA PHE A 207 -15.68 9.58 -7.95
C PHE A 207 -15.27 9.45 -6.48
N GLY A 208 -14.37 10.33 -6.01
CA GLY A 208 -13.93 10.35 -4.62
C GLY A 208 -15.06 10.76 -3.66
N LEU A 209 -15.85 11.77 -4.00
CA LEU A 209 -17.03 12.17 -3.23
C LEU A 209 -18.07 11.06 -3.16
N PHE A 210 -18.41 10.48 -4.33
CA PHE A 210 -19.35 9.35 -4.38
C PHE A 210 -18.87 8.16 -3.55
N GLY A 211 -17.60 7.77 -3.71
CA GLY A 211 -16.98 6.70 -2.93
C GLY A 211 -17.00 6.97 -1.43
N THR A 212 -16.71 8.20 -1.02
CA THR A 212 -16.78 8.64 0.38
C THR A 212 -18.18 8.49 0.95
N ILE A 213 -19.19 9.11 0.31
CA ILE A 213 -20.58 9.09 0.79
C ILE A 213 -21.10 7.66 0.85
N TRP A 214 -20.84 6.87 -0.18
CA TRP A 214 -21.27 5.47 -0.23
C TRP A 214 -20.59 4.62 0.83
N SER A 215 -19.28 4.77 1.02
CA SER A 215 -18.53 4.03 2.03
C SER A 215 -19.04 4.37 3.45
N TYR A 216 -19.20 5.65 3.78
CA TYR A 216 -19.76 6.06 5.09
C TYR A 216 -21.16 5.53 5.34
N SER A 217 -22.00 5.45 4.28
CA SER A 217 -23.40 5.03 4.40
C SER A 217 -23.58 3.52 4.50
N LYS A 218 -22.73 2.72 3.87
CA LYS A 218 -22.96 1.29 3.64
C LYS A 218 -21.92 0.36 4.23
N LEU A 219 -20.67 0.79 4.37
CA LEU A 219 -19.62 -0.06 4.92
C LEU A 219 -19.70 -0.11 6.45
N LYS A 220 -19.55 -1.33 6.98
CA LYS A 220 -19.54 -1.61 8.41
C LYS A 220 -18.17 -2.15 8.81
N GLU A 221 -17.71 -1.78 9.99
CA GLU A 221 -16.49 -2.30 10.57
C GLU A 221 -16.72 -3.75 11.02
N LEU A 222 -16.24 -4.71 10.24
CA LEU A 222 -16.35 -6.14 10.54
C LEU A 222 -15.08 -6.70 11.17
N GLY A 223 -13.94 -6.07 10.89
CA GLY A 223 -12.62 -6.50 11.37
C GLY A 223 -12.48 -6.37 12.88
N GLN A 224 -11.89 -7.37 13.51
CA GLN A 224 -11.48 -7.24 14.90
C GLN A 224 -10.22 -6.37 14.97
N ARG A 225 -10.25 -5.37 15.86
CA ARG A 225 -9.08 -4.51 16.07
C ARG A 225 -8.00 -5.29 16.79
N HIS A 226 -6.84 -5.37 16.16
CA HIS A 226 -5.66 -5.99 16.74
C HIS A 226 -4.62 -4.92 17.09
N ARG A 227 -3.96 -5.06 18.23
CA ARG A 227 -2.78 -4.22 18.54
C ARG A 227 -1.62 -4.68 17.65
N ALA A 228 -1.46 -4.02 16.50
CA ALA A 228 -0.31 -4.22 15.63
C ALA A 228 0.83 -3.27 16.06
N ARG A 229 2.07 -3.73 15.94
CA ARG A 229 3.24 -2.85 16.07
C ARG A 229 3.63 -2.38 14.67
N ILE A 230 3.72 -1.07 14.49
CA ILE A 230 4.22 -0.47 13.25
C ILE A 230 5.75 -0.57 13.29
N ASP A 231 6.32 -1.16 12.26
CA ASP A 231 7.78 -1.18 12.07
C ASP A 231 8.25 0.14 11.45
N TRP A 232 8.42 1.14 12.32
CA TRP A 232 8.90 2.45 11.88
C TRP A 232 10.31 2.39 11.28
N ALA A 233 11.19 1.53 11.81
CA ALA A 233 12.56 1.40 11.33
C ALA A 233 12.61 0.76 9.93
N GLY A 234 11.85 -0.32 9.70
CA GLY A 234 11.73 -0.93 8.39
C GLY A 234 11.12 0.04 7.37
N ASN A 235 10.03 0.71 7.72
CA ASN A 235 9.39 1.68 6.82
C ASN A 235 10.29 2.88 6.50
N ALA A 236 10.99 3.42 7.49
CA ALA A 236 11.91 4.55 7.29
C ALA A 236 13.09 4.13 6.38
N SER A 237 13.68 2.94 6.59
CA SER A 237 14.77 2.46 5.74
C SER A 237 14.30 2.18 4.31
N PHE A 238 13.10 1.63 4.12
CA PHE A 238 12.50 1.42 2.80
C PHE A 238 12.24 2.74 2.08
N ALA A 239 11.59 3.71 2.77
CA ALA A 239 11.34 5.04 2.24
C ALA A 239 12.63 5.74 1.83
N THR A 240 13.62 5.77 2.73
CA THR A 240 14.93 6.40 2.48
C THR A 240 15.62 5.76 1.28
N GLY A 241 15.59 4.41 1.19
CA GLY A 241 16.19 3.69 0.08
C GLY A 241 15.57 4.07 -1.27
N LEU A 242 14.24 4.11 -1.36
CA LEU A 242 13.55 4.51 -2.59
C LEU A 242 13.81 5.96 -2.96
N ILE A 243 13.75 6.88 -1.98
CA ILE A 243 13.99 8.31 -2.21
C ILE A 243 15.42 8.54 -2.71
N LEU A 244 16.43 7.93 -2.09
CA LEU A 244 17.83 8.09 -2.49
C LEU A 244 18.09 7.55 -3.90
N ILE A 245 17.49 6.39 -4.25
CA ILE A 245 17.58 5.84 -5.61
C ILE A 245 16.94 6.79 -6.61
N MET A 246 15.76 7.33 -6.29
CA MET A 246 15.06 8.25 -7.18
C MET A 246 15.81 9.56 -7.38
N ILE A 247 16.38 10.13 -6.32
CA ILE A 247 17.25 11.31 -6.41
C ILE A 247 18.48 10.98 -7.27
N GLY A 248 19.11 9.83 -7.03
CA GLY A 248 20.26 9.38 -7.81
C GLY A 248 19.93 9.22 -9.31
N ILE A 249 18.78 8.66 -9.65
CA ILE A 249 18.31 8.55 -11.04
C ILE A 249 18.05 9.94 -11.64
N THR A 250 17.39 10.82 -10.90
CA THR A 250 17.07 12.19 -11.36
C THR A 250 18.35 12.94 -11.73
N TYR A 251 19.33 12.97 -10.85
CA TYR A 251 20.63 13.61 -11.13
C TYR A 251 21.49 12.84 -12.14
N GLY A 252 21.25 11.52 -12.29
CA GLY A 252 21.92 10.71 -13.31
C GLY A 252 21.49 11.04 -14.74
N ILE A 253 20.27 11.51 -14.93
CA ILE A 253 19.71 11.89 -16.24
C ILE A 253 20.13 13.31 -16.62
N GLU A 254 20.39 14.18 -15.63
CA GLU A 254 20.81 15.55 -15.89
C GLU A 254 22.28 15.63 -16.36
N PRO A 255 22.61 16.58 -17.27
CA PRO A 255 23.99 16.81 -17.69
C PRO A 255 24.88 17.23 -16.51
N ALA A 256 26.05 16.61 -16.37
CA ALA A 256 27.00 16.93 -15.31
C ALA A 256 28.45 16.77 -15.78
N ASN A 257 29.31 17.67 -15.30
CA ASN A 257 30.77 17.61 -15.53
C ASN A 257 31.17 17.54 -17.01
N GLY A 258 30.42 18.18 -17.90
CA GLY A 258 30.71 18.17 -19.34
C GLY A 258 30.30 16.90 -20.09
N ASN A 259 29.59 15.98 -19.46
CA ASN A 259 28.98 14.82 -20.07
C ASN A 259 27.46 15.05 -20.26
N ASP A 260 26.89 14.42 -21.28
CA ASP A 260 25.45 14.51 -21.58
C ASP A 260 24.57 13.92 -20.47
N MET A 261 25.15 13.06 -19.60
CA MET A 261 24.47 12.44 -18.46
C MET A 261 25.40 12.35 -17.25
N GLY A 262 24.84 12.57 -16.05
CA GLY A 262 25.56 12.60 -14.79
C GLY A 262 25.86 11.24 -14.13
N TRP A 263 25.61 10.09 -14.82
CA TRP A 263 25.74 8.75 -14.25
C TRP A 263 27.13 8.41 -13.69
N THR A 264 28.18 9.02 -14.23
CA THR A 264 29.56 8.83 -13.77
C THR A 264 29.96 9.76 -12.63
N SER A 265 29.07 10.66 -12.22
CA SER A 265 29.32 11.56 -11.10
C SER A 265 29.44 10.81 -9.78
N ALA A 266 30.43 11.14 -8.97
CA ALA A 266 30.64 10.53 -7.64
C ALA A 266 29.41 10.70 -6.73
N SER A 267 28.71 11.82 -6.83
CA SER A 267 27.47 12.09 -6.06
C SER A 267 26.33 11.13 -6.45
N VAL A 268 26.13 10.89 -7.73
CA VAL A 268 25.09 9.97 -8.23
C VAL A 268 25.39 8.53 -7.81
N ILE A 269 26.64 8.09 -7.96
CA ILE A 269 27.05 6.75 -7.54
C ILE A 269 26.89 6.60 -6.02
N ALA A 270 27.26 7.61 -5.24
CA ALA A 270 27.09 7.58 -3.78
C ALA A 270 25.60 7.51 -3.37
N LEU A 271 24.71 8.27 -4.02
CA LEU A 271 23.27 8.24 -3.76
C LEU A 271 22.67 6.88 -4.09
N LEU A 272 23.01 6.30 -5.24
CA LEU A 272 22.54 4.99 -5.64
C LEU A 272 23.04 3.89 -4.71
N ALA A 273 24.34 3.92 -4.34
CA ALA A 273 24.93 2.98 -3.40
C ALA A 273 24.29 3.09 -2.00
N ALA A 274 24.06 4.30 -1.49
CA ALA A 274 23.39 4.54 -0.22
C ALA A 274 21.92 4.08 -0.26
N GLY A 275 21.22 4.30 -1.37
CA GLY A 275 19.86 3.82 -1.57
C GLY A 275 19.77 2.30 -1.54
N VAL A 276 20.65 1.62 -2.28
CA VAL A 276 20.73 0.14 -2.28
C VAL A 276 21.10 -0.38 -0.88
N ALA A 277 22.07 0.24 -0.20
CA ALA A 277 22.44 -0.13 1.16
C ALA A 277 21.26 0.01 2.14
N SER A 278 20.46 1.06 2.01
CA SER A 278 19.25 1.27 2.81
C SER A 278 18.18 0.20 2.55
N LEU A 279 17.99 -0.23 1.29
CA LEU A 279 17.09 -1.34 0.97
C LEU A 279 17.59 -2.68 1.51
N ILE A 280 18.89 -2.93 1.47
CA ILE A 280 19.51 -4.10 2.09
C ILE A 280 19.28 -4.06 3.62
N ALA A 281 19.48 -2.90 4.25
CA ALA A 281 19.19 -2.71 5.67
C ALA A 281 17.74 -3.01 6.01
N PHE A 282 16.80 -2.55 5.18
CA PHE A 282 15.36 -2.90 5.31
C PHE A 282 15.14 -4.42 5.31
N VAL A 283 15.70 -5.14 4.32
CA VAL A 283 15.57 -6.60 4.24
C VAL A 283 16.15 -7.28 5.49
N ILE A 284 17.28 -6.80 5.99
CA ILE A 284 17.91 -7.34 7.20
C ILE A 284 17.04 -7.08 8.44
N ILE A 285 16.48 -5.88 8.59
CA ILE A 285 15.57 -5.51 9.69
C ILE A 285 14.34 -6.42 9.68
N GLU A 286 13.69 -6.55 8.53
CA GLU A 286 12.50 -7.39 8.37
C GLU A 286 12.81 -8.88 8.65
N ALA A 287 13.94 -9.39 8.15
CA ALA A 287 14.37 -10.76 8.41
C ALA A 287 14.65 -11.02 9.89
N ARG A 288 15.18 -10.04 10.62
CA ARG A 288 15.40 -10.14 12.08
C ARG A 288 14.07 -10.08 12.84
N ALA A 289 13.16 -9.18 12.46
CA ALA A 289 11.85 -9.06 13.07
C ALA A 289 11.04 -10.36 12.95
N ARG A 290 11.08 -11.01 11.79
CA ARG A 290 10.42 -12.31 11.57
C ARG A 290 11.01 -13.43 12.42
N ARG A 291 12.32 -13.48 12.61
CA ARG A 291 12.98 -14.49 13.47
C ARG A 291 12.56 -14.36 14.94
N CYS A 292 12.36 -13.16 15.44
CA CYS A 292 11.88 -12.93 16.80
C CYS A 292 10.40 -13.31 17.00
N SER A 293 9.56 -13.20 15.95
CA SER A 293 8.14 -13.60 16.02
C SER A 293 7.92 -15.10 16.00
N GLY A 294 8.87 -15.89 15.45
CA GLY A 294 8.81 -17.37 15.41
C GLY A 294 9.24 -18.06 16.70
N CYS A 295 9.86 -17.36 17.64
CA CYS A 295 10.16 -17.89 18.97
C CYS A 295 8.96 -17.72 19.90
N ILE A 296 8.05 -18.71 19.92
CA ILE A 296 7.05 -18.83 20.99
C ILE A 296 7.83 -19.15 22.26
N CYS A 297 8.11 -18.12 23.06
CA CYS A 297 8.62 -18.26 24.41
C CYS A 297 7.49 -18.88 25.26
N SER A 298 7.39 -20.22 25.29
CA SER A 298 6.48 -20.92 26.18
C SER A 298 6.97 -20.66 27.61
N ARG A 299 6.39 -19.62 28.23
CA ARG A 299 6.57 -19.33 29.64
C ARG A 299 5.85 -20.44 30.43
N SER A 300 6.50 -21.56 30.56
CA SER A 300 6.07 -22.62 31.47
C SER A 300 6.11 -22.05 32.91
N ARG A 301 4.92 -21.73 33.43
CA ARG A 301 4.72 -21.47 34.87
C ARG A 301 4.77 -22.78 35.61
N ARG A 302 5.94 -23.37 35.87
CA ARG A 302 6.11 -24.41 36.89
C ARG A 302 7.53 -24.35 37.46
N SER A 303 7.57 -24.11 38.76
CA SER A 303 8.64 -24.25 39.74
C SER A 303 9.73 -23.18 39.86
N PRO A 304 10.00 -22.71 41.10
CA PRO A 304 10.94 -21.61 41.39
C PRO A 304 12.42 -22.05 41.55
N LEU A 305 12.82 -23.24 41.03
CA LEU A 305 14.16 -23.77 41.26
C LEU A 305 14.94 -24.17 40.00
N ALA A 306 14.58 -23.70 38.81
CA ALA A 306 15.38 -23.95 37.61
C ALA A 306 15.98 -22.62 37.08
N ARG A 307 17.28 -22.44 37.34
CA ARG A 307 18.14 -21.38 36.79
C ARG A 307 18.03 -21.36 35.26
N SER A 308 17.72 -20.21 34.75
CA SER A 308 17.62 -19.78 33.36
C SER A 308 18.64 -20.39 32.39
N ARG A 309 18.19 -21.24 31.51
CA ARG A 309 18.76 -21.44 30.17
C ARG A 309 17.62 -21.19 29.17
N HIS A 310 17.70 -20.10 28.43
CA HIS A 310 16.80 -19.81 27.34
C HIS A 310 17.04 -20.83 26.22
N PHE A 311 16.18 -21.83 26.13
CA PHE A 311 16.19 -22.81 25.04
C PHE A 311 15.15 -22.39 24.00
N CYS A 312 15.60 -21.69 22.96
CA CYS A 312 14.78 -21.44 21.77
C CYS A 312 14.73 -22.72 20.93
N ARG A 313 13.57 -23.39 20.91
CA ARG A 313 13.30 -24.47 19.96
C ARG A 313 12.71 -23.86 18.68
N PRO A 314 13.29 -24.10 17.48
CA PRO A 314 12.64 -23.74 16.23
C PRO A 314 11.40 -24.64 16.06
N SER A 315 10.25 -24.03 15.73
CA SER A 315 9.04 -24.78 15.37
C SER A 315 9.28 -25.47 14.03
N ALA A 316 9.27 -26.80 14.03
CA ALA A 316 9.20 -27.62 12.83
C ALA A 316 7.78 -27.53 12.23
N ALA A 317 7.52 -26.49 11.45
CA ALA A 317 6.33 -26.35 10.61
C ALA A 317 6.68 -25.40 9.45
N ALA A 318 7.53 -25.88 8.56
CA ALA A 318 7.68 -25.38 7.20
C ALA A 318 8.40 -26.47 6.39
N ALA A 319 7.64 -27.42 5.92
CA ALA A 319 7.94 -28.24 4.76
C ALA A 319 6.65 -28.36 3.93
#